data_4d9000b986dfaf6209c9c5214177770d
#
_entry.id   4d9000b986dfaf6209c9c5214177770d
#
_cell.length_a   1.000
_cell.length_b   1.000
_cell.length_c   1.000
_cell.angle_alpha   90.00
_cell.angle_beta   90.00
_cell.angle_gamma   90.00
#
_symmetry.space_group_name_H-M   'P 1'
#
loop_
_entity.id
_entity.type
_entity.pdbx_description
1 polymer ?
#
loop_
_entity_poly.entity_id
_entity_poly.type
_entity_poly.pdbx_seq_one_letter_code
_entity_poly.pdbx_strand_id
1 'polypeptide(L)' 'MITGKESITEVVEKFPQTAEVFLKHGMHCFGCMAARFENVEQGAMAHGINVPNLLKDLNAVTEKEN' A
#
# COMPACT_ATOMS: atom_id res chain seq x y z
N MET A 1 11.04 5.71 2.32
CA MET A 1 10.39 5.66 1.01
C MET A 1 9.86 4.25 0.74
N ILE A 2 8.63 4.18 0.28
CA ILE A 2 8.00 2.89 -0.01
C ILE A 2 8.37 2.45 -1.42
N THR A 3 8.95 1.26 -1.53
CA THR A 3 9.45 0.75 -2.82
C THR A 3 8.48 -0.22 -3.49
N GLY A 4 7.53 -0.75 -2.74
CA GLY A 4 6.60 -1.76 -3.24
C GLY A 4 6.96 -3.16 -2.80
N LYS A 5 8.14 -3.35 -2.26
CA LYS A 5 8.58 -4.66 -1.79
C LYS A 5 8.22 -4.92 -0.33
N GLU A 6 7.79 -3.89 0.37
CA GLU A 6 7.36 -4.01 1.74
C GLU A 6 6.01 -4.72 1.82
N SER A 7 5.77 -5.41 2.91
CA SER A 7 4.48 -6.01 3.17
C SER A 7 3.40 -4.93 3.33
N ILE A 8 2.21 -5.17 2.78
CA ILE A 8 1.10 -4.22 2.92
C ILE A 8 0.79 -3.98 4.39
N THR A 9 0.77 -5.05 5.18
CA THR A 9 0.49 -4.95 6.61
C THR A 9 1.55 -4.09 7.30
N GLU A 10 2.81 -4.28 6.96
CA GLU A 10 3.90 -3.52 7.55
C GLU A 10 3.76 -2.03 7.22
N VAL A 11 3.42 -1.72 5.99
CA VAL A 11 3.26 -0.32 5.57
C VAL A 11 2.13 0.34 6.33
N VAL A 12 0.99 -0.35 6.45
CA VAL A 12 -0.16 0.19 7.17
C VAL A 12 0.14 0.37 8.66
N GLU A 13 0.90 -0.54 9.24
CA GLU A 13 1.25 -0.45 10.65
C GLU A 13 2.20 0.73 10.92
N LYS A 14 3.18 0.92 10.05
CA LYS A 14 4.13 2.02 10.20
C LYS A 14 3.52 3.37 9.83
N PHE A 15 2.69 3.36 8.82
CA PHE A 15 2.09 4.59 8.29
C PHE A 15 0.59 4.40 8.16
N PRO A 16 -0.16 4.54 9.27
CA PRO A 16 -1.62 4.29 9.24
C PRO A 16 -2.35 5.11 8.18
N GLN A 17 -1.85 6.27 7.84
CA GLN A 17 -2.47 7.12 6.83
C GLN A 17 -2.48 6.46 5.45
N THR A 18 -1.63 5.46 5.21
CA THR A 18 -1.61 4.77 3.93
C THR A 18 -2.84 3.91 3.71
N ALA A 19 -3.56 3.55 4.76
CA ALA A 19 -4.78 2.78 4.63
C ALA A 19 -5.78 3.48 3.72
N GLU A 20 -5.91 4.80 3.84
CA GLU A 20 -6.81 5.56 2.98
C GLU A 20 -6.37 5.50 1.53
N VAL A 21 -5.06 5.54 1.29
CA VAL A 21 -4.53 5.48 -0.07
C VAL A 21 -4.87 4.14 -0.70
N PHE A 22 -4.67 3.06 0.04
CA PHE A 22 -5.03 1.73 -0.45
C PHE A 22 -6.51 1.64 -0.79
N LEU A 23 -7.37 2.18 0.06
CA LEU A 23 -8.81 2.17 -0.18
C LEU A 23 -9.17 2.96 -1.44
N LYS A 24 -8.54 4.11 -1.64
CA LYS A 24 -8.80 4.93 -2.82
C LYS A 24 -8.45 4.20 -4.11
N HIS A 25 -7.46 3.32 -4.03
CA HIS A 25 -7.05 2.54 -5.19
C HIS A 25 -7.78 1.21 -5.31
N GLY A 26 -8.75 0.96 -4.43
CA GLY A 26 -9.57 -0.24 -4.51
C GLY A 26 -9.04 -1.45 -3.74
N MET A 27 -8.03 -1.26 -2.92
CA MET A 27 -7.49 -2.35 -2.12
C MET A 27 -8.20 -2.38 -0.77
N HIS A 28 -9.14 -3.29 -0.65
CA HIS A 28 -9.94 -3.37 0.58
C HIS A 28 -9.53 -4.50 1.51
N CYS A 29 -8.53 -5.26 1.11
CA CYS A 29 -8.21 -6.51 1.81
C CYS A 29 -6.91 -6.48 2.61
N PHE A 30 -6.42 -5.29 2.94
CA PHE A 30 -5.15 -5.24 3.66
C PHE A 30 -5.24 -5.74 5.10
N GLY A 31 -6.44 -6.12 5.53
CA GLY A 31 -6.62 -6.74 6.83
C GLY A 31 -6.82 -8.23 6.77
N CYS A 32 -6.84 -8.84 5.58
CA CYS A 32 -7.09 -10.26 5.47
C CYS A 32 -5.78 -11.04 5.26
N MET A 33 -5.92 -12.37 5.21
CA MET A 33 -4.76 -13.25 5.12
C MET A 33 -3.90 -12.98 3.89
N ALA A 34 -4.53 -12.68 2.76
CA ALA A 34 -3.80 -12.42 1.52
C ALA A 34 -2.87 -11.22 1.68
N ALA A 35 -3.32 -10.19 2.36
CA ALA A 35 -2.52 -8.98 2.55
C ALA A 35 -1.28 -9.23 3.40
N ARG A 36 -1.30 -10.28 4.21
CA ARG A 36 -0.16 -10.61 5.06
C ARG A 36 1.02 -11.17 4.28
N PHE A 37 0.73 -11.83 3.17
CA PHE A 37 1.75 -12.53 2.41
C PHE A 37 2.15 -11.82 1.13
N GLU A 38 1.44 -10.76 0.79
CA GLU A 38 1.73 -10.01 -0.41
C GLU A 38 2.43 -8.71 -0.07
N ASN A 39 3.41 -8.33 -0.90
CA ASN A 39 3.96 -7.01 -0.75
C ASN A 39 3.04 -6.02 -1.49
N VAL A 40 3.35 -4.73 -1.36
CA VAL A 40 2.54 -3.67 -1.95
C VAL A 40 2.41 -3.86 -3.46
N GLU A 41 3.52 -4.16 -4.12
CA GLU A 41 3.55 -4.34 -5.56
C GLU A 41 2.67 -5.51 -5.99
N GLN A 42 2.82 -6.65 -5.34
CA GLN A 42 2.05 -7.84 -5.68
C GLN A 42 0.56 -7.63 -5.44
N GLY A 43 0.23 -7.00 -4.33
CA GLY A 43 -1.16 -6.71 -4.02
C GLY A 43 -1.78 -5.78 -5.04
N ALA A 44 -1.05 -4.74 -5.44
CA ALA A 44 -1.52 -3.81 -6.44
C ALA A 44 -1.77 -4.51 -7.77
N MET A 45 -0.84 -5.37 -8.17
CA MET A 45 -0.96 -6.11 -9.42
C MET A 45 -2.16 -7.05 -9.39
N ALA A 46 -2.37 -7.71 -8.25
CA ALA A 46 -3.50 -8.63 -8.12
C ALA A 46 -4.85 -7.94 -8.22
N HIS A 47 -4.90 -6.67 -7.82
CA HIS A 47 -6.14 -5.89 -7.89
C HIS A 47 -6.24 -5.02 -9.16
N GLY A 48 -5.28 -5.17 -10.07
CA GLY A 48 -5.30 -4.40 -11.31
C GLY A 48 -5.00 -2.92 -11.12
N ILE A 49 -4.27 -2.60 -10.06
CA ILE A 49 -3.92 -1.21 -9.74
C ILE A 49 -2.60 -0.86 -10.39
N ASN A 50 -2.49 0.38 -10.87
CA ASN A 50 -1.25 0.87 -11.44
C ASN A 50 -0.21 1.04 -10.32
N VAL A 51 0.83 0.22 -10.32
CA VAL A 51 1.82 0.20 -9.25
C VAL A 51 2.53 1.55 -9.09
N PRO A 52 3.08 2.15 -10.16
CA PRO A 52 3.75 3.45 -10.00
C PRO A 52 2.85 4.54 -9.41
N ASN A 53 1.58 4.57 -9.81
CA ASN A 53 0.66 5.55 -9.27
C ASN A 53 0.39 5.31 -7.79
N LEU A 54 0.20 4.04 -7.41
CA LEU A 54 -0.02 3.71 -6.02
C LEU A 54 1.19 4.10 -5.17
N LEU A 55 2.38 3.75 -5.62
CA LEU A 55 3.61 4.09 -4.89
C LEU A 55 3.78 5.59 -4.75
N LYS A 56 3.46 6.33 -5.81
CA LYS A 56 3.55 7.78 -5.77
C LYS A 56 2.65 8.35 -4.67
N ASP A 57 1.42 7.87 -4.61
CA ASP A 57 0.48 8.35 -3.62
C ASP A 57 0.89 7.94 -2.21
N LEU A 58 1.36 6.71 -2.05
CA LEU A 58 1.82 6.23 -0.75
C LEU A 58 3.00 7.07 -0.25
N ASN A 59 3.95 7.34 -1.11
CA ASN A 59 5.11 8.13 -0.72
C ASN A 59 4.73 9.59 -0.45
N ALA A 60 3.74 10.10 -1.17
CA ALA A 60 3.28 11.46 -0.95
C ALA A 60 2.74 11.64 0.47
N VAL A 61 1.94 10.69 0.97
CA VAL A 61 1.37 10.82 2.31
C VAL A 61 2.37 10.48 3.40
N THR A 62 3.34 9.61 3.13
CA THR A 62 4.33 9.27 4.15
C THR A 62 5.41 10.34 4.25
N GLU A 63 5.78 10.94 3.14
CA GLU A 63 6.80 11.98 3.14
C GLU A 63 6.29 13.28 3.75
N LYS A 64 5.00 13.52 3.70
CA LYS A 64 4.41 14.71 4.31
C LYS A 64 4.50 14.70 5.83
N GLU A 65 4.65 13.53 6.41
CA GLU A 65 4.76 13.39 7.85
C GLU A 65 6.10 13.89 8.39
N ASN A 66 7.06 14.04 7.53
CA ASN A 66 8.35 14.53 7.92
C ASN A 66 8.40 16.06 7.84
#